data_013582217534f5c2b8ca526a78884beb
#
_entry.id   013582217534f5c2b8ca526a78884beb
#
_cell.length_a   1.000
_cell.length_b   1.000
_cell.length_c   1.000
_cell.angle_alpha   90.00
_cell.angle_beta   90.00
_cell.angle_gamma   90.00
#
_symmetry.space_group_name_H-M   'P 1'
#
loop_
_entity.id
_entity.type
_entity.pdbx_description
1 polymer ?
#
loop_
_entity_poly.entity_id
_entity_poly.type
_entity_poly.pdbx_seq_one_letter_code
_entity_poly.pdbx_strand_id
1 'polypeptide(L)'
;MPFHTDTDIIPGESLGGITLGDPLTHYWDDITYYQETSGNLHHWMDGHNSIVYELVDCFIEFRVHMPSCRINRIAALPGFQGAFQNIIRIGMPTTQVENLGLGFYYNELGECFVSPQYPGLILEPDLIDPLPYEFPLLEVGYITVVPTPDHVLWPQNFDEA
;
A
#
# COMPACT_ATOMS: atom_id res chain seq x y z
N MET A 1 -7.48 -18.75 -5.24
CA MET A 1 -6.38 -17.96 -4.64
C MET A 1 -6.95 -16.73 -3.95
N PRO A 2 -6.48 -16.39 -2.75
CA PRO A 2 -6.97 -15.20 -2.05
C PRO A 2 -6.42 -13.89 -2.59
N PHE A 3 -5.38 -13.93 -3.44
CA PHE A 3 -4.74 -12.73 -3.99
C PHE A 3 -5.52 -12.24 -5.21
N HIS A 4 -6.03 -11.02 -5.15
CA HIS A 4 -6.89 -10.43 -6.17
C HIS A 4 -6.35 -9.09 -6.64
N THR A 5 -6.34 -8.89 -7.95
CA THR A 5 -5.83 -7.66 -8.59
C THR A 5 -6.87 -6.56 -8.72
N ASP A 6 -8.10 -6.80 -8.31
CA ASP A 6 -9.25 -5.92 -8.57
C ASP A 6 -10.16 -5.69 -7.36
N THR A 7 -9.70 -6.04 -6.15
CA THR A 7 -10.49 -5.83 -4.93
C THR A 7 -10.51 -4.38 -4.49
N ASP A 8 -11.49 -4.06 -3.65
CA ASP A 8 -11.54 -2.77 -2.97
C ASP A 8 -10.35 -2.61 -2.02
N ILE A 9 -9.87 -1.37 -1.93
CA ILE A 9 -8.83 -0.98 -0.99
C ILE A 9 -9.50 -0.39 0.24
N ILE A 10 -9.26 -0.97 1.42
CA ILE A 10 -9.87 -0.55 2.68
C ILE A 10 -8.78 -0.01 3.60
N PRO A 11 -8.76 1.33 3.84
CA PRO A 11 -7.74 1.98 4.66
C PRO A 11 -7.62 1.33 6.04
N GLY A 12 -6.39 1.07 6.48
CA GLY A 12 -6.13 0.49 7.79
C GLY A 12 -6.55 -0.97 7.94
N GLU A 13 -7.03 -1.61 6.88
CA GLU A 13 -7.62 -2.95 6.98
C GLU A 13 -7.08 -3.94 5.95
N SER A 14 -7.36 -3.73 4.66
CA SER A 14 -7.06 -4.76 3.66
C SER A 14 -6.85 -4.23 2.25
N LEU A 15 -6.15 -5.03 1.45
CA LEU A 15 -5.92 -4.79 0.04
C LEU A 15 -5.57 -6.12 -0.64
N GLY A 16 -6.15 -6.36 -1.82
CA GLY A 16 -5.76 -7.50 -2.65
C GLY A 16 -6.08 -8.88 -2.06
N GLY A 17 -6.98 -8.97 -1.10
CA GLY A 17 -7.31 -10.22 -0.40
C GLY A 17 -6.43 -10.49 0.82
N ILE A 18 -5.56 -9.53 1.19
CA ILE A 18 -4.66 -9.62 2.34
C ILE A 18 -5.13 -8.65 3.40
N THR A 19 -5.16 -9.08 4.66
CA THR A 19 -5.64 -8.28 5.80
C THR A 19 -4.47 -7.92 6.72
N LEU A 20 -4.39 -6.64 7.10
CA LEU A 20 -3.42 -6.16 8.08
C LEU A 20 -3.64 -6.86 9.43
N GLY A 21 -2.53 -7.17 10.11
CA GLY A 21 -2.57 -7.84 11.40
C GLY A 21 -2.71 -9.36 11.34
N ASP A 22 -3.00 -9.91 10.19
CA ASP A 22 -3.03 -11.37 10.03
C ASP A 22 -1.61 -11.94 10.16
N PRO A 23 -1.48 -13.15 10.74
CA PRO A 23 -0.21 -13.84 10.76
C PRO A 23 0.17 -14.32 9.35
N LEU A 24 1.46 -14.30 9.04
CA LEU A 24 1.97 -14.80 7.74
C LEU A 24 1.51 -16.24 7.46
N THR A 25 1.43 -17.06 8.50
CA THR A 25 0.99 -18.46 8.39
C THR A 25 -0.41 -18.61 7.80
N HIS A 26 -1.26 -17.60 7.95
CA HIS A 26 -2.60 -17.60 7.35
C HIS A 26 -2.55 -17.67 5.80
N TYR A 27 -1.50 -17.11 5.20
CA TYR A 27 -1.34 -17.04 3.73
C TYR A 27 -0.27 -18.00 3.20
N TRP A 28 0.35 -18.80 4.05
CA TRP A 28 1.53 -19.57 3.66
C TRP A 28 1.24 -20.61 2.56
N ASP A 29 0.12 -21.30 2.64
CA ASP A 29 -0.27 -22.25 1.61
C ASP A 29 -0.53 -21.54 0.27
N ASP A 30 -1.14 -20.38 0.31
CA ASP A 30 -1.42 -19.59 -0.89
C ASP A 30 -0.14 -19.01 -1.51
N ILE A 31 0.78 -18.55 -0.68
CA ILE A 31 2.11 -18.08 -1.13
C ILE A 31 2.88 -19.22 -1.78
N THR A 32 2.87 -20.40 -1.16
CA THR A 32 3.52 -21.59 -1.70
C THR A 32 2.91 -21.99 -3.04
N TYR A 33 1.60 -22.04 -3.11
CA TYR A 33 0.88 -22.32 -4.36
C TYR A 33 1.21 -21.30 -5.46
N TYR A 34 1.25 -20.01 -5.11
CA TYR A 34 1.62 -18.95 -6.03
C TYR A 34 3.06 -19.15 -6.55
N GLN A 35 4.00 -19.45 -5.66
CA GLN A 35 5.39 -19.72 -6.05
C GLN A 35 5.50 -20.92 -6.99
N GLU A 36 4.76 -21.98 -6.73
CA GLU A 36 4.79 -23.21 -7.55
C GLU A 36 4.14 -23.01 -8.91
N THR A 37 3.09 -22.19 -9.02
CA THR A 37 2.34 -22.00 -10.26
C THR A 37 2.84 -20.84 -11.10
N SER A 38 3.18 -19.71 -10.50
CA SER A 38 3.65 -18.53 -11.23
C SER A 38 5.17 -18.42 -11.25
N GLY A 39 5.86 -18.80 -10.16
CA GLY A 39 7.30 -18.64 -10.01
C GLY A 39 7.77 -17.21 -9.83
N ASN A 40 6.87 -16.23 -9.78
CA ASN A 40 7.16 -14.80 -9.72
C ASN A 40 6.96 -14.22 -8.31
N LEU A 41 7.36 -14.97 -7.30
CA LEU A 41 7.44 -14.49 -5.92
C LEU A 41 8.84 -13.94 -5.65
N HIS A 42 8.91 -12.67 -5.28
CA HIS A 42 10.14 -12.06 -4.78
C HIS A 42 10.03 -11.82 -3.29
N HIS A 43 11.15 -11.85 -2.56
CA HIS A 43 11.18 -11.49 -1.15
C HIS A 43 12.54 -10.92 -0.79
N TRP A 44 12.56 -10.00 0.17
CA TRP A 44 13.79 -9.38 0.67
C TRP A 44 13.59 -8.87 2.08
N MET A 45 14.71 -8.69 2.79
CA MET A 45 14.71 -8.03 4.10
C MET A 45 14.53 -6.53 3.93
N ASP A 46 13.69 -5.93 4.75
CA ASP A 46 13.51 -4.49 4.85
C ASP A 46 13.90 -4.05 6.27
N GLY A 47 15.11 -3.55 6.40
CA GLY A 47 15.69 -3.25 7.70
C GLY A 47 16.01 -4.51 8.51
N HIS A 48 15.93 -4.40 9.85
CA HIS A 48 16.27 -5.49 10.77
C HIS A 48 15.07 -6.35 11.17
N ASN A 49 13.87 -5.82 11.04
CA ASN A 49 12.67 -6.39 11.67
C ASN A 49 11.60 -6.79 10.66
N SER A 50 11.81 -6.61 9.38
CA SER A 50 10.77 -6.84 8.39
C SER A 50 11.27 -7.64 7.20
N ILE A 51 10.37 -8.41 6.62
CA ILE A 51 10.55 -9.06 5.32
C ILE A 51 9.42 -8.63 4.40
N VAL A 52 9.76 -8.34 3.15
CA VAL A 52 8.80 -7.95 2.13
C VAL A 52 8.61 -9.11 1.16
N TYR A 53 7.36 -9.39 0.83
CA TYR A 53 6.97 -10.34 -0.22
C TYR A 53 6.30 -9.56 -1.35
N GLU A 54 6.75 -9.80 -2.59
CA GLU A 54 6.14 -9.24 -3.79
C GLU A 54 5.54 -10.35 -4.63
N LEU A 55 4.24 -10.26 -4.87
CA LEU A 55 3.49 -11.13 -5.77
C LEU A 55 3.42 -10.43 -7.13
N VAL A 56 4.44 -10.64 -7.98
CA VAL A 56 4.67 -9.83 -9.18
C VAL A 56 3.48 -9.83 -10.13
N ASP A 57 2.88 -10.99 -10.38
CA ASP A 57 1.76 -11.12 -11.31
C ASP A 57 0.42 -10.65 -10.73
N CYS A 58 0.37 -10.41 -9.42
CA CYS A 58 -0.80 -9.85 -8.73
C CYS A 58 -0.67 -8.36 -8.46
N PHE A 59 0.49 -7.77 -8.74
CA PHE A 59 0.76 -6.34 -8.50
C PHE A 59 0.52 -5.95 -7.04
N ILE A 60 0.95 -6.83 -6.11
CA ILE A 60 0.79 -6.65 -4.68
C ILE A 60 2.12 -6.91 -3.99
N GLU A 61 2.43 -6.07 -3.02
CA GLU A 61 3.56 -6.23 -2.11
C GLU A 61 3.05 -6.15 -0.68
N PHE A 62 3.55 -6.99 0.22
CA PHE A 62 3.21 -6.88 1.63
C PHE A 62 4.42 -7.07 2.52
N ARG A 63 4.41 -6.40 3.66
CA ARG A 63 5.49 -6.45 4.65
C ARG A 63 5.05 -7.19 5.90
N VAL A 64 5.92 -8.08 6.36
CA VAL A 64 5.73 -8.86 7.59
C VAL A 64 6.70 -8.34 8.65
N HIS A 65 6.18 -7.98 9.81
CA HIS A 65 6.99 -7.64 10.98
C HIS A 65 7.49 -8.96 11.59
N MET A 66 8.79 -9.20 11.52
CA MET A 66 9.38 -10.50 11.88
C MET A 66 9.16 -10.91 13.33
N PRO A 67 9.32 -10.01 14.34
CA PRO A 67 9.10 -10.42 15.74
C PRO A 67 7.69 -10.91 16.04
N SER A 68 6.66 -10.33 15.39
CA SER A 68 5.26 -10.73 15.56
C SER A 68 4.79 -11.72 14.50
N CYS A 69 5.51 -11.86 13.38
CA CYS A 69 5.10 -12.60 12.19
C CYS A 69 3.75 -12.15 11.62
N ARG A 70 3.41 -10.86 11.80
CA ARG A 70 2.15 -10.29 11.33
C ARG A 70 2.38 -9.28 10.22
N ILE A 71 1.41 -9.22 9.31
CA ILE A 71 1.41 -8.28 8.19
C ILE A 71 1.10 -6.88 8.70
N ASN A 72 1.99 -5.93 8.40
CA ASN A 72 1.86 -4.54 8.86
C ASN A 72 1.85 -3.51 7.72
N ARG A 73 1.95 -3.93 6.47
CA ARG A 73 1.86 -3.04 5.31
C ARG A 73 1.46 -3.85 4.10
N ILE A 74 0.57 -3.30 3.27
CA ILE A 74 0.18 -3.91 2.00
C ILE A 74 0.13 -2.81 0.95
N ALA A 75 0.79 -3.01 -0.18
CA ALA A 75 0.85 -2.03 -1.27
C ALA A 75 0.34 -2.62 -2.58
N ALA A 76 -0.51 -1.85 -3.25
CA ALA A 76 -0.85 -2.07 -4.65
C ALA A 76 0.21 -1.42 -5.53
N LEU A 77 0.74 -2.17 -6.48
CA LEU A 77 1.78 -1.75 -7.40
C LEU A 77 1.19 -1.39 -8.77
N PRO A 78 1.95 -0.73 -9.65
CA PRO A 78 1.50 -0.47 -11.02
C PRO A 78 1.00 -1.74 -11.71
N GLY A 79 -0.23 -1.69 -12.22
CA GLY A 79 -0.92 -2.85 -12.78
C GLY A 79 -2.11 -3.33 -11.96
N PHE A 80 -2.16 -3.00 -10.68
CA PHE A 80 -3.30 -3.33 -9.81
C PHE A 80 -4.56 -2.60 -10.28
N GLN A 81 -5.67 -3.33 -10.39
CA GLN A 81 -6.93 -2.83 -10.99
C GLN A 81 -7.94 -2.35 -9.96
N GLY A 82 -7.76 -2.64 -8.68
CA GLY A 82 -8.66 -2.24 -7.62
C GLY A 82 -8.61 -0.76 -7.32
N ALA A 83 -9.52 -0.29 -6.48
CA ALA A 83 -9.65 1.12 -6.17
C ALA A 83 -10.04 1.35 -4.71
N PHE A 84 -9.75 2.55 -4.24
CA PHE A 84 -10.33 3.09 -3.02
C PHE A 84 -11.63 3.80 -3.37
N GLN A 85 -12.73 3.38 -2.74
CA GLN A 85 -14.09 3.91 -2.99
C GLN A 85 -14.50 3.91 -4.47
N ASN A 86 -13.97 2.99 -5.25
CA ASN A 86 -14.20 2.90 -6.69
C ASN A 86 -13.81 4.18 -7.47
N ILE A 87 -12.99 5.05 -6.89
CA ILE A 87 -12.60 6.34 -7.46
C ILE A 87 -11.08 6.44 -7.63
N ILE A 88 -10.30 6.23 -6.55
CA ILE A 88 -8.86 6.41 -6.58
C ILE A 88 -8.20 5.12 -7.03
N ARG A 89 -7.44 5.20 -8.12
CA ARG A 89 -6.72 4.09 -8.74
C ARG A 89 -5.27 4.47 -9.01
N ILE A 90 -4.44 3.47 -9.15
CA ILE A 90 -3.08 3.65 -9.66
C ILE A 90 -3.14 4.26 -11.06
N GLY A 91 -2.25 5.22 -11.33
CA GLY A 91 -2.19 5.97 -12.58
C GLY A 91 -3.07 7.23 -12.61
N MET A 92 -3.88 7.46 -11.59
CA MET A 92 -4.70 8.67 -11.48
C MET A 92 -3.82 9.89 -11.23
N PRO A 93 -4.05 11.03 -11.92
CA PRO A 93 -3.31 12.25 -11.61
C PRO A 93 -3.50 12.69 -10.16
N THR A 94 -2.43 13.04 -9.47
CA THR A 94 -2.52 13.48 -8.07
C THR A 94 -3.31 14.78 -7.91
N THR A 95 -3.27 15.66 -8.89
CA THR A 95 -4.11 16.88 -8.91
C THR A 95 -5.59 16.54 -8.88
N GLN A 96 -6.00 15.48 -9.57
CA GLN A 96 -7.38 15.01 -9.54
C GLN A 96 -7.75 14.45 -8.16
N VAL A 97 -6.82 13.73 -7.52
CA VAL A 97 -7.02 13.22 -6.15
C VAL A 97 -7.28 14.38 -5.18
N GLU A 98 -6.46 15.42 -5.24
CA GLU A 98 -6.62 16.60 -4.37
C GLU A 98 -7.96 17.31 -4.58
N ASN A 99 -8.48 17.29 -5.80
CA ASN A 99 -9.73 17.97 -6.18
C ASN A 99 -11.00 17.15 -5.88
N LEU A 100 -10.87 15.92 -5.37
CA LEU A 100 -12.03 15.09 -5.03
C LEU A 100 -12.78 15.53 -3.77
N GLY A 101 -12.22 16.43 -2.97
CA GLY A 101 -12.82 16.85 -1.71
C GLY A 101 -12.72 15.81 -0.59
N LEU A 102 -11.82 14.86 -0.72
CA LEU A 102 -11.59 13.79 0.28
C LEU A 102 -10.49 14.14 1.28
N GLY A 103 -9.96 15.36 1.24
CA GLY A 103 -8.98 15.86 2.19
C GLY A 103 -7.54 15.41 1.95
N PHE A 104 -7.22 14.84 0.79
CA PHE A 104 -5.84 14.46 0.47
C PHE A 104 -4.95 15.68 0.24
N TYR A 105 -3.76 15.60 0.80
CA TYR A 105 -2.70 16.61 0.62
C TYR A 105 -1.34 15.92 0.58
N TYR A 106 -0.35 16.60 -0.02
CA TYR A 106 1.02 16.11 -0.04
C TYR A 106 1.69 16.32 1.32
N ASN A 107 2.17 15.23 1.92
CA ASN A 107 2.95 15.26 3.15
C ASN A 107 4.44 15.20 2.81
N GLU A 108 5.17 16.26 3.09
CA GLU A 108 6.59 16.38 2.73
C GLU A 108 7.48 15.40 3.51
N LEU A 109 7.14 15.08 4.76
CA LEU A 109 7.93 14.15 5.57
C LEU A 109 7.87 12.73 5.04
N GLY A 110 6.69 12.30 4.60
CA GLY A 110 6.49 10.97 4.05
C GLY A 110 6.61 10.91 2.53
N GLU A 111 6.75 12.07 1.87
CA GLU A 111 6.80 12.16 0.40
C GLU A 111 5.62 11.45 -0.27
N CYS A 112 4.43 11.65 0.29
CA CYS A 112 3.22 10.96 -0.16
C CYS A 112 1.97 11.80 0.07
N PHE A 113 0.85 11.36 -0.52
CA PHE A 113 -0.46 11.97 -0.31
C PHE A 113 -1.22 11.20 0.76
N VAL A 114 -1.78 11.91 1.72
CA VAL A 114 -2.54 11.36 2.82
C VAL A 114 -3.77 12.21 3.10
N SER A 115 -4.77 11.63 3.77
CA SER A 115 -5.96 12.33 4.22
C SER A 115 -6.26 11.99 5.68
N PRO A 116 -6.48 13.00 6.55
CA PRO A 116 -6.91 12.76 7.93
C PRO A 116 -8.27 12.06 8.03
N GLN A 117 -9.08 12.12 6.97
CA GLN A 117 -10.38 11.45 6.91
C GLN A 117 -10.24 9.93 6.70
N TYR A 118 -9.10 9.48 6.17
CA TYR A 118 -8.83 8.08 5.84
C TYR A 118 -7.47 7.66 6.40
N PRO A 119 -7.32 7.60 7.73
CA PRO A 119 -6.08 7.12 8.33
C PRO A 119 -5.82 5.67 7.91
N GLY A 120 -4.55 5.34 7.71
CA GLY A 120 -4.17 4.02 7.22
C GLY A 120 -4.13 3.88 5.71
N LEU A 121 -4.37 4.96 4.95
CA LEU A 121 -4.22 4.99 3.49
C LEU A 121 -3.13 5.97 3.08
N ILE A 122 -2.20 5.50 2.25
CA ILE A 122 -1.08 6.28 1.73
C ILE A 122 -1.08 6.14 0.20
N LEU A 123 -1.05 7.28 -0.50
CA LEU A 123 -0.91 7.33 -1.95
C LEU A 123 0.50 7.83 -2.27
N GLU A 124 1.34 6.99 -2.84
CA GLU A 124 2.70 7.35 -3.20
C GLU A 124 2.74 7.81 -4.66
N PRO A 125 3.37 8.96 -4.95
CA PRO A 125 3.52 9.42 -6.32
C PRO A 125 4.48 8.50 -7.11
N ASP A 126 4.38 8.56 -8.43
CA ASP A 126 5.21 7.79 -9.34
C ASP A 126 6.66 8.32 -9.45
N LEU A 127 6.94 9.48 -8.88
CA LEU A 127 8.29 10.05 -8.77
C LEU A 127 8.70 10.14 -7.30
N ILE A 128 9.97 9.82 -7.04
CA ILE A 128 10.60 10.00 -5.74
C ILE A 128 11.17 11.42 -5.69
N ASP A 129 10.94 12.13 -4.56
CA ASP A 129 11.44 13.49 -4.32
C ASP A 129 11.14 14.44 -5.50
N PRO A 130 9.84 14.66 -5.85
CA PRO A 130 9.49 15.45 -7.02
C PRO A 130 9.88 16.92 -6.84
N LEU A 131 10.38 17.51 -7.90
CA LEU A 131 10.67 18.95 -7.95
C LEU A 131 9.37 19.75 -8.09
N PRO A 132 9.34 21.04 -7.66
CA PRO A 132 8.11 21.84 -7.69
C PRO A 132 7.37 21.86 -9.03
N TYR A 133 8.09 21.87 -10.14
CA TYR A 133 7.47 21.89 -11.47
C TYR A 133 6.92 20.53 -11.91
N GLU A 134 7.29 19.43 -11.22
CA GLU A 134 6.83 18.09 -11.51
C GLU A 134 5.50 17.76 -10.83
N PHE A 135 5.14 18.47 -9.74
CA PHE A 135 3.91 18.22 -9.01
C PHE A 135 2.64 18.16 -9.88
N PRO A 136 2.43 19.08 -10.85
CA PRO A 136 1.26 19.00 -11.72
C PRO A 136 1.20 17.76 -12.61
N LEU A 137 2.33 17.05 -12.76
CA LEU A 137 2.48 15.90 -13.64
C LEU A 137 2.47 14.56 -12.89
N LEU A 138 2.43 14.59 -11.55
CA LEU A 138 2.47 13.37 -10.74
C LEU A 138 1.23 12.53 -10.91
N GLU A 139 1.43 11.22 -10.92
CA GLU A 139 0.37 10.22 -10.87
C GLU A 139 0.50 9.37 -9.61
N VAL A 140 -0.59 8.74 -9.19
CA VAL A 140 -0.57 7.76 -8.11
C VAL A 140 0.19 6.52 -8.61
N GLY A 141 1.38 6.30 -8.06
CA GLY A 141 2.24 5.16 -8.42
C GLY A 141 1.95 3.91 -7.58
N TYR A 142 1.71 4.11 -6.28
CA TYR A 142 1.42 3.03 -5.33
C TYR A 142 0.28 3.45 -4.42
N ILE A 143 -0.54 2.47 -4.01
CA ILE A 143 -1.56 2.68 -2.97
C ILE A 143 -1.26 1.70 -1.85
N THR A 144 -1.03 2.24 -0.65
CA THR A 144 -0.57 1.45 0.50
C THR A 144 -1.56 1.56 1.65
N VAL A 145 -1.84 0.44 2.30
CA VAL A 145 -2.57 0.42 3.55
C VAL A 145 -1.64 0.01 4.69
N VAL A 146 -1.77 0.70 5.82
CA VAL A 146 -1.01 0.46 7.04
C VAL A 146 -1.95 0.46 8.23
N PRO A 147 -1.55 -0.11 9.39
CA PRO A 147 -2.39 -0.07 10.58
C PRO A 147 -2.75 1.36 10.96
N THR A 148 -4.00 1.56 11.34
CA THR A 148 -4.46 2.88 11.81
C THR A 148 -3.82 3.17 13.16
N PRO A 149 -3.16 4.33 13.33
CA PRO A 149 -2.59 4.68 14.62
C PRO A 149 -3.68 4.91 15.67
N ASP A 150 -3.38 4.52 16.92
CA ASP A 150 -4.32 4.61 18.05
C ASP A 150 -4.57 6.04 18.53
N HIS A 151 -3.94 7.04 17.94
CA HIS A 151 -4.05 8.44 18.38
C HIS A 151 -4.02 9.43 17.20
N VAL A 152 -4.29 10.66 17.52
CA VAL A 152 -4.66 11.77 16.61
C VAL A 152 -3.51 12.27 15.70
N LEU A 153 -2.31 11.74 15.81
CA LEU A 153 -1.13 12.29 15.13
C LEU A 153 -0.90 11.74 13.72
N TRP A 154 -1.87 11.04 13.14
CA TRP A 154 -1.84 10.69 11.74
C TRP A 154 -1.82 11.96 10.86
N PRO A 155 -0.97 12.04 9.84
CA PRO A 155 -0.07 10.99 9.33
C PRO A 155 1.37 11.01 9.87
N GLN A 156 1.63 11.69 10.97
CA GLN A 156 3.00 12.01 11.43
C GLN A 156 3.84 10.79 11.77
N ASN A 157 3.23 9.69 12.15
CA ASN A 157 3.91 8.48 12.60
C ASN A 157 3.67 7.26 11.71
N PHE A 158 3.23 7.45 10.47
CA PHE A 158 2.96 6.30 9.62
C PHE A 158 4.21 5.53 9.20
N ASP A 159 5.39 6.14 9.29
CA ASP A 159 6.66 5.47 9.01
C ASP A 159 7.06 4.49 10.12
N GLU A 160 6.44 4.58 11.30
CA GLU A 160 6.68 3.70 12.44
C GLU A 160 5.78 2.46 12.46
N ALA A 161 4.84 2.39 11.54
CA ALA A 161 3.88 1.30 11.49
C ALA A 161 4.48 -0.04 11.06
#